data_b4f3f8857fafa156e045c3cff39b1c74
#
_entry.id   b4f3f8857fafa156e045c3cff39b1c74
#
_cell.length_a   1.000
_cell.length_b   1.000
_cell.length_c   1.000
_cell.angle_alpha   90.00
_cell.angle_beta   90.00
_cell.angle_gamma   90.00
#
_symmetry.space_group_name_H-M   'P 1'
#
loop_
_entity.id
_entity.type
_entity.pdbx_description
1 polymer ?
#
loop_
_entity_poly.entity_id
_entity_poly.type
_entity_poly.pdbx_seq_one_letter_code
_entity_poly.pdbx_strand_id
1 'polypeptide(L)'
;ALVTASVIAFLSLFLAHGFRISTVVALLSTFLSLVIIVGLGWVFVIATRLTGYSDEGLLLVGLGSGIDARGIVLAGLVIGSLGVLDDVTVTQVSAVWELKRARPDLVTMDLYRPVVRIGRDHISSTVNTLFLAYAGAAMPLLLLFSEAGQQVTSLLTREIVAVEIVRALVGSIGLVASVPIATYMAAKVLTTSERLTT
;
A
#
# COMPACT_ATOMS: atom_id res chain seq x y z
N ALA A 1 10.29 -2.64 -9.64
CA ALA A 1 9.56 -2.37 -8.39
C ALA A 1 8.36 -3.33 -8.22
N LEU A 2 7.37 -3.37 -9.14
CA LEU A 2 6.21 -4.27 -9.01
C LEU A 2 6.59 -5.75 -8.90
N VAL A 3 7.50 -6.23 -9.75
CA VAL A 3 7.98 -7.63 -9.69
C VAL A 3 8.65 -7.91 -8.36
N THR A 4 9.54 -7.01 -7.91
CA THR A 4 10.24 -7.16 -6.62
C THR A 4 9.24 -7.15 -5.45
N ALA A 5 8.29 -6.21 -5.45
CA ALA A 5 7.23 -6.12 -4.44
C ALA A 5 6.37 -7.39 -4.43
N SER A 6 6.00 -7.92 -5.61
CA SER A 6 5.23 -9.17 -5.71
C SER A 6 6.00 -10.39 -5.18
N VAL A 7 7.30 -10.46 -5.44
CA VAL A 7 8.16 -11.53 -4.90
C VAL A 7 8.27 -11.42 -3.37
N ILE A 8 8.46 -10.21 -2.85
CA ILE A 8 8.53 -9.97 -1.40
C ILE A 8 7.19 -10.35 -0.74
N ALA A 9 6.07 -9.89 -1.28
CA ALA A 9 4.73 -10.24 -0.78
C ALA A 9 4.49 -11.75 -0.81
N PHE A 10 4.85 -12.41 -1.90
CA PHE A 10 4.74 -13.86 -2.03
C PHE A 10 5.55 -14.58 -0.93
N LEU A 11 6.83 -14.26 -0.79
CA LEU A 11 7.69 -14.89 0.21
C LEU A 11 7.20 -14.59 1.64
N SER A 12 6.89 -13.33 1.95
CA SER A 12 6.41 -12.90 3.26
C SER A 12 5.13 -13.65 3.65
N LEU A 13 4.12 -13.63 2.78
CA LEU A 13 2.81 -14.21 3.05
C LEU A 13 2.86 -15.73 3.18
N PHE A 14 3.56 -16.43 2.27
CA PHE A 14 3.63 -17.88 2.33
C PHE A 14 4.52 -18.40 3.45
N LEU A 15 5.59 -17.70 3.82
CA LEU A 15 6.42 -18.05 4.97
C LEU A 15 5.67 -17.84 6.30
N ALA A 16 4.90 -16.73 6.43
CA ALA A 16 4.19 -16.41 7.65
C ALA A 16 2.88 -17.21 7.83
N HIS A 17 2.11 -17.43 6.76
CA HIS A 17 0.75 -17.98 6.81
C HIS A 17 0.58 -19.35 6.15
N GLY A 18 1.64 -19.85 5.50
CA GLY A 18 1.62 -21.13 4.80
C GLY A 18 0.79 -21.14 3.51
N PHE A 19 0.75 -22.31 2.86
CA PHE A 19 0.03 -22.51 1.59
C PHE A 19 -1.46 -22.79 1.85
N ARG A 20 -2.25 -21.73 1.99
CA ARG A 20 -3.70 -21.79 2.21
C ARG A 20 -4.43 -20.96 1.15
N ILE A 21 -5.69 -21.29 0.87
CA ILE A 21 -6.53 -20.50 -0.05
C ILE A 21 -6.66 -19.05 0.44
N SER A 22 -6.77 -18.85 1.75
CA SER A 22 -6.79 -17.50 2.35
C SER A 22 -5.51 -16.70 2.02
N THR A 23 -4.34 -17.34 2.08
CA THR A 23 -3.05 -16.70 1.74
C THR A 23 -3.00 -16.31 0.25
N VAL A 24 -3.50 -17.16 -0.63
CA VAL A 24 -3.59 -16.84 -2.08
C VAL A 24 -4.53 -15.66 -2.32
N VAL A 25 -5.68 -15.63 -1.65
CA VAL A 25 -6.63 -14.51 -1.76
C VAL A 25 -6.03 -13.22 -1.21
N ALA A 26 -5.33 -13.26 -0.10
CA ALA A 26 -4.61 -12.11 0.44
C ALA A 26 -3.56 -11.60 -0.57
N LEU A 27 -2.72 -12.49 -1.11
CA LEU A 27 -1.70 -12.13 -2.11
C LEU A 27 -2.30 -11.46 -3.36
N LEU A 28 -3.38 -12.04 -3.90
CA LEU A 28 -4.06 -11.46 -5.06
C LEU A 28 -4.67 -10.08 -4.74
N SER A 29 -5.20 -9.92 -3.52
CA SER A 29 -5.74 -8.64 -3.05
C SER A 29 -4.65 -7.59 -2.88
N THR A 30 -3.50 -7.97 -2.32
CA THR A 30 -2.31 -7.11 -2.20
C THR A 30 -1.82 -6.70 -3.60
N PHE A 31 -1.69 -7.65 -4.52
CA PHE A 31 -1.26 -7.35 -5.89
C PHE A 31 -2.21 -6.36 -6.60
N LEU A 32 -3.52 -6.57 -6.51
CA LEU A 32 -4.51 -5.67 -7.09
C LEU A 32 -4.42 -4.27 -6.48
N SER A 33 -4.24 -4.18 -5.16
CA SER A 33 -4.06 -2.91 -4.45
C SER A 33 -2.76 -2.20 -4.86
N LEU A 34 -1.66 -2.94 -5.06
CA LEU A 34 -0.40 -2.39 -5.59
C LEU A 34 -0.55 -1.83 -7.00
N VAL A 35 -1.31 -2.50 -7.87
CA VAL A 35 -1.60 -1.98 -9.23
C VAL A 35 -2.35 -0.65 -9.15
N ILE A 36 -3.32 -0.52 -8.23
CA ILE A 36 -4.03 0.74 -8.00
C ILE A 36 -3.08 1.82 -7.50
N ILE A 37 -2.20 1.51 -6.53
CA ILE A 37 -1.20 2.44 -6.00
C ILE A 37 -0.26 2.93 -7.10
N VAL A 38 0.22 2.03 -7.96
CA VAL A 38 1.07 2.42 -9.09
C VAL A 38 0.33 3.32 -10.07
N GLY A 39 -0.91 2.98 -10.41
CA GLY A 39 -1.75 3.80 -11.28
C GLY A 39 -1.98 5.21 -10.70
N LEU A 40 -2.35 5.30 -9.43
CA LEU A 40 -2.51 6.57 -8.73
C LEU A 40 -1.18 7.32 -8.64
N GLY A 41 -0.11 6.66 -8.25
CA GLY A 41 1.23 7.25 -8.17
C GLY A 41 1.67 7.83 -9.51
N TRP A 42 1.46 7.11 -10.60
CA TRP A 42 1.72 7.59 -11.95
C TRP A 42 0.93 8.86 -12.27
N VAL A 43 -0.38 8.87 -12.00
CA VAL A 43 -1.23 10.03 -12.22
C VAL A 43 -0.75 11.24 -11.40
N PHE A 44 -0.45 11.04 -10.13
CA PHE A 44 0.03 12.11 -9.25
C PHE A 44 1.40 12.64 -9.67
N VAL A 45 2.36 11.77 -10.02
CA VAL A 45 3.69 12.18 -10.49
C VAL A 45 3.59 13.06 -11.74
N ILE A 46 2.70 12.71 -12.68
CA ILE A 46 2.48 13.53 -13.89
C ILE A 46 1.75 14.84 -13.53
N ALA A 47 0.68 14.79 -12.74
CA ALA A 47 -0.14 15.94 -12.41
C ALA A 47 0.63 17.00 -11.60
N THR A 48 1.51 16.56 -10.70
CA THR A 48 2.36 17.44 -9.89
C THR A 48 3.68 17.78 -10.56
N ARG A 49 3.93 17.26 -11.78
CA ARG A 49 5.16 17.46 -12.53
C ARG A 49 6.43 17.10 -11.75
N LEU A 50 6.35 16.10 -10.88
CA LEU A 50 7.53 15.62 -10.17
C LEU A 50 8.54 15.04 -11.16
N THR A 51 9.78 15.47 -11.02
CA THR A 51 10.87 15.03 -11.89
C THR A 51 11.60 13.80 -11.35
N GLY A 52 11.52 13.58 -10.02
CA GLY A 52 12.24 12.56 -9.29
C GLY A 52 13.72 12.88 -9.07
N TYR A 53 14.14 14.08 -9.44
CA TYR A 53 15.51 14.55 -9.22
C TYR A 53 15.69 15.05 -7.78
N SER A 54 15.58 14.13 -6.81
CA SER A 54 16.16 14.33 -5.48
C SER A 54 17.69 14.25 -5.56
N ASP A 55 18.39 14.71 -4.53
CA ASP A 55 19.86 14.64 -4.49
C ASP A 55 20.37 13.21 -4.74
N GLU A 56 19.69 12.19 -4.22
CA GLU A 56 19.96 10.77 -4.48
C GLU A 56 19.65 10.36 -5.93
N GLY A 57 18.58 10.86 -6.49
CA GLY A 57 18.20 10.63 -7.89
C GLY A 57 19.20 11.24 -8.86
N LEU A 58 19.73 12.44 -8.55
CA LEU A 58 20.80 13.11 -9.32
C LEU A 58 22.10 12.31 -9.30
N LEU A 59 22.47 11.71 -8.17
CA LEU A 59 23.66 10.85 -8.07
C LEU A 59 23.52 9.62 -8.97
N LEU A 60 22.34 8.96 -8.99
CA LEU A 60 22.08 7.79 -9.82
C LEU A 60 22.09 8.13 -11.33
N VAL A 61 21.48 9.25 -11.70
CA VAL A 61 21.49 9.73 -13.09
C VAL A 61 22.91 10.15 -13.52
N GLY A 62 23.66 10.79 -12.63
CA GLY A 62 25.06 11.18 -12.86
C GLY A 62 26.00 10.00 -13.11
N LEU A 63 25.67 8.80 -12.61
CA LEU A 63 26.42 7.57 -12.86
C LEU A 63 26.14 6.96 -14.27
N GLY A 64 25.33 7.62 -15.11
CA GLY A 64 25.06 7.16 -16.48
C GLY A 64 24.25 5.88 -16.58
N SER A 65 23.52 5.52 -15.51
CA SER A 65 22.80 4.23 -15.39
C SER A 65 21.56 4.11 -16.26
N GLY A 66 21.14 5.16 -16.99
CA GLY A 66 19.89 5.17 -17.77
C GLY A 66 18.61 5.01 -16.94
N ILE A 67 18.69 5.17 -15.62
CA ILE A 67 17.57 5.01 -14.68
C ILE A 67 16.67 6.25 -14.75
N ASP A 68 15.37 6.06 -14.95
CA ASP A 68 14.37 7.11 -14.86
C ASP A 68 14.12 7.48 -13.39
N ALA A 69 14.38 8.74 -13.01
CA ALA A 69 14.20 9.26 -11.67
C ALA A 69 12.74 9.15 -11.17
N ARG A 70 11.75 9.32 -12.07
CA ARG A 70 10.32 9.10 -11.74
C ARG A 70 10.04 7.66 -11.39
N GLY A 71 10.72 6.72 -12.06
CA GLY A 71 10.65 5.30 -11.75
C GLY A 71 11.13 4.99 -10.33
N ILE A 72 12.11 5.72 -9.80
CA ILE A 72 12.60 5.59 -8.41
C ILE A 72 11.52 6.05 -7.42
N VAL A 73 10.85 7.17 -7.69
CA VAL A 73 9.75 7.67 -6.84
C VAL A 73 8.63 6.63 -6.76
N LEU A 74 8.23 6.08 -7.91
CA LEU A 74 7.20 5.04 -7.97
C LEU A 74 7.66 3.74 -7.28
N ALA A 75 8.93 3.36 -7.42
CA ALA A 75 9.48 2.20 -6.74
C ALA A 75 9.42 2.34 -5.21
N GLY A 76 9.83 3.49 -4.69
CA GLY A 76 9.75 3.80 -3.26
C GLY A 76 8.32 3.79 -2.73
N LEU A 77 7.37 4.32 -3.52
CA LEU A 77 5.95 4.29 -3.20
C LEU A 77 5.42 2.85 -3.08
N VAL A 78 5.74 1.99 -4.04
CA VAL A 78 5.30 0.58 -4.08
C VAL A 78 5.86 -0.20 -2.91
N ILE A 79 7.18 -0.12 -2.69
CA ILE A 79 7.86 -0.87 -1.62
C ILE A 79 7.41 -0.34 -0.25
N GLY A 80 7.31 0.98 -0.08
CA GLY A 80 6.88 1.58 1.18
C GLY A 80 5.43 1.25 1.57
N SER A 81 4.56 1.06 0.58
CA SER A 81 3.16 0.70 0.84
C SER A 81 2.97 -0.80 1.09
N LEU A 82 3.88 -1.65 0.61
CA LEU A 82 3.70 -3.11 0.61
C LEU A 82 3.50 -3.69 2.00
N GLY A 83 4.36 -3.34 2.96
CA GLY A 83 4.29 -3.92 4.31
C GLY A 83 2.97 -3.63 5.02
N VAL A 84 2.43 -2.43 4.82
CA VAL A 84 1.14 -2.02 5.40
C VAL A 84 -0.04 -2.67 4.66
N LEU A 85 0.07 -2.83 3.34
CA LEU A 85 -0.94 -3.52 2.53
C LEU A 85 -1.07 -4.99 2.90
N ASP A 86 0.05 -5.68 3.10
CA ASP A 86 0.06 -7.09 3.48
C ASP A 86 -0.68 -7.30 4.80
N ASP A 87 -0.42 -6.46 5.80
CA ASP A 87 -1.07 -6.55 7.11
C ASP A 87 -2.59 -6.35 6.99
N VAL A 88 -3.02 -5.33 6.26
CA VAL A 88 -4.45 -5.05 6.06
C VAL A 88 -5.15 -6.14 5.26
N THR A 89 -4.56 -6.60 4.16
CA THR A 89 -5.21 -7.61 3.31
C THR A 89 -5.32 -8.96 4.02
N VAL A 90 -4.29 -9.38 4.75
CA VAL A 90 -4.33 -10.60 5.56
C VAL A 90 -5.38 -10.51 6.66
N THR A 91 -5.42 -9.39 7.39
CA THR A 91 -6.40 -9.18 8.46
C THR A 91 -7.83 -9.22 7.91
N GLN A 92 -8.11 -8.54 6.78
CA GLN A 92 -9.44 -8.55 6.16
C GLN A 92 -9.84 -9.95 5.67
N VAL A 93 -8.95 -10.65 5.00
CA VAL A 93 -9.19 -12.02 4.54
C VAL A 93 -9.45 -12.94 5.72
N SER A 94 -8.62 -12.89 6.76
CA SER A 94 -8.78 -13.70 7.96
C SER A 94 -10.11 -13.44 8.67
N ALA A 95 -10.51 -12.17 8.79
CA ALA A 95 -11.80 -11.81 9.40
C ALA A 95 -13.00 -12.39 8.63
N VAL A 96 -12.95 -12.40 7.29
CA VAL A 96 -14.00 -13.04 6.47
C VAL A 96 -14.02 -14.55 6.71
N TRP A 97 -12.86 -15.21 6.77
CA TRP A 97 -12.74 -16.66 7.02
C TRP A 97 -13.29 -17.03 8.41
N GLU A 98 -12.94 -16.30 9.44
CA GLU A 98 -13.44 -16.56 10.79
C GLU A 98 -14.94 -16.30 10.91
N LEU A 99 -15.47 -15.24 10.29
CA LEU A 99 -16.91 -14.98 10.27
C LEU A 99 -17.67 -16.09 9.54
N LYS A 100 -17.18 -16.56 8.40
CA LYS A 100 -17.79 -17.67 7.64
C LYS A 100 -17.74 -18.98 8.43
N ARG A 101 -16.65 -19.23 9.16
CA ARG A 101 -16.52 -20.42 10.01
C ARG A 101 -17.53 -20.39 11.17
N ALA A 102 -17.72 -19.21 11.79
CA ALA A 102 -18.69 -19.02 12.87
C ALA A 102 -20.15 -19.06 12.38
N ARG A 103 -20.41 -18.61 11.17
CA ARG A 103 -21.74 -18.52 10.56
C ARG A 103 -21.69 -19.02 9.10
N PRO A 104 -21.77 -20.33 8.90
CA PRO A 104 -21.69 -20.94 7.57
C PRO A 104 -22.83 -20.56 6.62
N ASP A 105 -23.97 -20.15 7.18
CA ASP A 105 -25.18 -19.73 6.46
C ASP A 105 -25.04 -18.40 5.71
N LEU A 106 -24.04 -17.56 6.07
CA LEU A 106 -23.89 -16.23 5.50
C LEU A 106 -23.47 -16.25 4.03
N VAL A 107 -24.12 -15.41 3.24
CA VAL A 107 -23.78 -15.17 1.81
C VAL A 107 -22.80 -14.02 1.65
N THR A 108 -22.28 -13.83 0.44
CA THR A 108 -21.19 -12.87 0.13
C THR A 108 -21.38 -11.50 0.77
N MET A 109 -22.57 -10.89 0.65
CA MET A 109 -22.80 -9.54 1.15
C MET A 109 -22.97 -9.46 2.67
N ASP A 110 -23.42 -10.54 3.29
CA ASP A 110 -23.57 -10.64 4.74
C ASP A 110 -22.19 -10.86 5.42
N LEU A 111 -21.24 -11.44 4.70
CA LEU A 111 -19.83 -11.50 5.10
C LEU A 111 -19.13 -10.15 4.86
N TYR A 112 -19.36 -9.54 3.71
CA TYR A 112 -18.69 -8.32 3.30
C TYR A 112 -18.95 -7.12 4.22
N ARG A 113 -20.24 -6.82 4.48
CA ARG A 113 -20.64 -5.60 5.20
C ARG A 113 -20.06 -5.48 6.62
N PRO A 114 -20.15 -6.50 7.50
CA PRO A 114 -19.56 -6.39 8.84
C PRO A 114 -18.05 -6.32 8.81
N VAL A 115 -17.38 -7.08 7.95
CA VAL A 115 -15.91 -7.10 7.88
C VAL A 115 -15.35 -5.79 7.31
N VAL A 116 -15.99 -5.17 6.32
CA VAL A 116 -15.59 -3.81 5.86
C VAL A 116 -15.75 -2.78 6.98
N ARG A 117 -16.75 -2.92 7.84
CA ARG A 117 -16.91 -2.00 8.98
C ARG A 117 -15.74 -2.14 9.95
N ILE A 118 -15.33 -3.36 10.29
CA ILE A 118 -14.14 -3.62 11.11
C ILE A 118 -12.89 -3.04 10.42
N GLY A 119 -12.76 -3.25 9.11
CA GLY A 119 -11.65 -2.72 8.34
C GLY A 119 -11.56 -1.19 8.35
N ARG A 120 -12.70 -0.49 8.32
CA ARG A 120 -12.72 0.99 8.40
C ARG A 120 -12.15 1.50 9.73
N ASP A 121 -12.47 0.85 10.83
CA ASP A 121 -11.95 1.23 12.13
C ASP A 121 -10.43 0.98 12.20
N HIS A 122 -9.97 -0.11 11.62
CA HIS A 122 -8.54 -0.44 11.54
C HIS A 122 -7.76 0.49 10.61
N ILE A 123 -8.33 0.86 9.44
CA ILE A 123 -7.70 1.79 8.48
C ILE A 123 -7.30 3.11 9.14
N SER A 124 -8.15 3.69 9.98
CA SER A 124 -7.88 4.99 10.60
C SER A 124 -6.55 4.97 11.38
N SER A 125 -6.32 3.91 12.15
CA SER A 125 -5.04 3.71 12.87
C SER A 125 -3.88 3.45 11.91
N THR A 126 -4.11 2.62 10.90
CA THR A 126 -3.06 2.19 9.96
C THR A 126 -2.58 3.34 9.06
N VAL A 127 -3.50 4.18 8.58
CA VAL A 127 -3.16 5.40 7.81
C VAL A 127 -2.34 6.36 8.67
N ASN A 128 -2.72 6.55 9.94
CA ASN A 128 -1.93 7.38 10.86
C ASN A 128 -0.51 6.82 11.07
N THR A 129 -0.38 5.50 11.22
CA THR A 129 0.92 4.83 11.32
C THR A 129 1.76 5.02 10.06
N LEU A 130 1.16 4.87 8.88
CA LEU A 130 1.82 5.09 7.60
C LEU A 130 2.32 6.55 7.46
N PHE A 131 1.46 7.51 7.81
CA PHE A 131 1.82 8.92 7.79
C PHE A 131 2.99 9.23 8.74
N LEU A 132 2.94 8.73 9.97
CA LEU A 132 4.02 8.90 10.95
C LEU A 132 5.32 8.22 10.52
N ALA A 133 5.24 7.06 9.85
CA ALA A 133 6.41 6.38 9.32
C ALA A 133 7.11 7.22 8.25
N TYR A 134 6.36 7.79 7.31
CA TYR A 134 6.94 8.69 6.30
C TYR A 134 7.46 9.99 6.90
N ALA A 135 6.72 10.59 7.83
CA ALA A 135 7.19 11.79 8.55
C ALA A 135 8.47 11.51 9.34
N GLY A 136 8.55 10.35 10.00
CA GLY A 136 9.74 9.92 10.72
C GLY A 136 10.95 9.69 9.81
N ALA A 137 10.74 9.07 8.65
CA ALA A 137 11.80 8.87 7.65
C ALA A 137 12.29 10.21 7.06
N ALA A 138 11.42 11.21 6.93
CA ALA A 138 11.77 12.55 6.46
C ALA A 138 12.38 13.45 7.56
N MET A 139 12.39 13.03 8.83
CA MET A 139 12.85 13.85 9.96
C MET A 139 14.30 14.39 9.80
N PRO A 140 15.30 13.58 9.39
CA PRO A 140 16.66 14.10 9.20
C PRO A 140 16.72 15.25 8.19
N LEU A 141 15.93 15.15 7.12
CA LEU A 141 15.82 16.16 6.09
C LEU A 141 15.16 17.46 6.62
N LEU A 142 14.08 17.33 7.39
CA LEU A 142 13.40 18.46 8.01
C LEU A 142 14.32 19.20 9.00
N LEU A 143 15.11 18.46 9.78
CA LEU A 143 16.10 19.03 10.69
C LEU A 143 17.20 19.79 9.93
N LEU A 144 17.74 19.21 8.87
CA LEU A 144 18.76 19.85 8.03
C LEU A 144 18.27 21.20 7.48
N PHE A 145 17.01 21.26 7.03
CA PHE A 145 16.41 22.48 6.54
C PHE A 145 16.15 23.51 7.64
N SER A 146 15.77 23.05 8.83
CA SER A 146 15.57 23.93 10.01
C SER A 146 16.87 24.62 10.41
N GLU A 147 17.97 23.87 10.46
CA GLU A 147 19.32 24.41 10.77
C GLU A 147 19.81 25.40 9.69
N ALA A 148 19.43 25.19 8.43
CA ALA A 148 19.77 26.09 7.34
C ALA A 148 18.97 27.42 7.36
N GLY A 149 18.11 27.65 8.36
CA GLY A 149 17.33 28.88 8.52
C GLY A 149 16.32 29.15 7.39
N GLN A 150 15.91 28.10 6.69
CA GLN A 150 14.99 28.24 5.56
C GLN A 150 13.54 28.45 6.03
N GLN A 151 12.80 29.28 5.31
CA GLN A 151 11.38 29.49 5.60
C GLN A 151 10.58 28.23 5.28
N VAL A 152 9.63 27.87 6.13
CA VAL A 152 8.75 26.68 5.97
C VAL A 152 8.04 26.68 4.61
N THR A 153 7.63 27.85 4.10
CA THR A 153 6.99 27.98 2.79
C THR A 153 7.91 27.56 1.64
N SER A 154 9.21 27.86 1.72
CA SER A 154 10.19 27.47 0.70
C SER A 154 10.48 25.96 0.76
N LEU A 155 10.35 25.34 1.94
CA LEU A 155 10.52 23.90 2.13
C LEU A 155 9.39 23.10 1.51
N LEU A 156 8.15 23.54 1.71
CA LEU A 156 6.97 22.86 1.16
C LEU A 156 6.92 22.86 -0.38
N THR A 157 7.63 23.80 -1.00
CA THR A 157 7.75 23.86 -2.47
C THR A 157 8.91 23.04 -3.05
N ARG A 158 9.74 22.45 -2.18
CA ARG A 158 10.84 21.57 -2.64
C ARG A 158 10.30 20.23 -3.09
N GLU A 159 10.82 19.72 -4.19
CA GLU A 159 10.39 18.45 -4.76
C GLU A 159 10.55 17.28 -3.79
N ILE A 160 11.61 17.25 -3.01
CA ILE A 160 11.88 16.20 -2.03
C ILE A 160 10.75 16.09 -0.98
N VAL A 161 10.21 17.23 -0.52
CA VAL A 161 9.07 17.24 0.41
C VAL A 161 7.77 16.88 -0.32
N ALA A 162 7.58 17.37 -1.55
CA ALA A 162 6.43 17.04 -2.37
C ALA A 162 6.35 15.53 -2.67
N VAL A 163 7.48 14.87 -2.92
CA VAL A 163 7.55 13.41 -3.12
C VAL A 163 7.06 12.66 -1.88
N GLU A 164 7.48 13.06 -0.66
CA GLU A 164 7.04 12.40 0.56
C GLU A 164 5.54 12.62 0.83
N ILE A 165 5.02 13.82 0.53
CA ILE A 165 3.58 14.09 0.63
C ILE A 165 2.78 13.22 -0.35
N VAL A 166 3.19 13.15 -1.61
CA VAL A 166 2.53 12.30 -2.61
C VAL A 166 2.61 10.84 -2.22
N ARG A 167 3.75 10.37 -1.71
CA ARG A 167 3.94 9.00 -1.24
C ARG A 167 2.98 8.65 -0.10
N ALA A 168 2.87 9.53 0.90
CA ALA A 168 1.95 9.34 2.03
C ALA A 168 0.49 9.34 1.59
N LEU A 169 0.08 10.28 0.73
CA LEU A 169 -1.29 10.39 0.25
C LEU A 169 -1.69 9.20 -0.64
N VAL A 170 -0.88 8.87 -1.63
CA VAL A 170 -1.19 7.77 -2.56
C VAL A 170 -1.17 6.43 -1.84
N GLY A 171 -0.19 6.20 -0.94
CA GLY A 171 -0.15 5.01 -0.11
C GLY A 171 -1.40 4.88 0.78
N SER A 172 -1.84 5.96 1.39
CA SER A 172 -3.06 6.00 2.21
C SER A 172 -4.32 5.71 1.40
N ILE A 173 -4.47 6.30 0.21
CA ILE A 173 -5.61 6.03 -0.69
C ILE A 173 -5.62 4.55 -1.10
N GLY A 174 -4.46 4.01 -1.47
CA GLY A 174 -4.33 2.59 -1.82
C GLY A 174 -4.68 1.67 -0.67
N LEU A 175 -4.27 2.02 0.55
CA LEU A 175 -4.62 1.29 1.76
C LEU A 175 -6.13 1.30 2.03
N VAL A 176 -6.79 2.46 1.91
CA VAL A 176 -8.25 2.57 2.06
C VAL A 176 -8.96 1.72 1.02
N ALA A 177 -8.47 1.70 -0.23
CA ALA A 177 -9.05 0.88 -1.30
C ALA A 177 -8.82 -0.63 -1.09
N SER A 178 -7.74 -1.04 -0.42
CA SER A 178 -7.41 -2.46 -0.22
C SER A 178 -8.45 -3.19 0.65
N VAL A 179 -9.06 -2.52 1.63
CA VAL A 179 -10.04 -3.12 2.54
C VAL A 179 -11.28 -3.66 1.80
N PRO A 180 -12.01 -2.84 1.01
CA PRO A 180 -13.15 -3.37 0.27
C PRO A 180 -12.75 -4.44 -0.75
N ILE A 181 -11.58 -4.32 -1.36
CA ILE A 181 -11.06 -5.27 -2.35
C ILE A 181 -10.80 -6.62 -1.70
N ALA A 182 -9.99 -6.67 -0.65
CA ALA A 182 -9.63 -7.91 0.04
C ALA A 182 -10.85 -8.59 0.66
N THR A 183 -11.73 -7.80 1.30
CA THR A 183 -12.94 -8.31 1.92
C THR A 183 -13.90 -8.90 0.88
N TYR A 184 -14.10 -8.22 -0.25
CA TYR A 184 -14.98 -8.72 -1.30
C TYR A 184 -14.44 -9.97 -1.98
N MET A 185 -13.15 -10.00 -2.30
CA MET A 185 -12.50 -11.17 -2.89
C MET A 185 -12.61 -12.38 -1.96
N ALA A 186 -12.33 -12.21 -0.68
CA ALA A 186 -12.43 -13.26 0.32
C ALA A 186 -13.88 -13.79 0.44
N ALA A 187 -14.86 -12.90 0.59
CA ALA A 187 -16.27 -13.28 0.69
C ALA A 187 -16.76 -14.01 -0.55
N LYS A 188 -16.38 -13.56 -1.74
CA LYS A 188 -16.75 -14.18 -3.01
C LYS A 188 -16.13 -15.57 -3.18
N VAL A 189 -14.85 -15.74 -2.89
CA VAL A 189 -14.18 -17.04 -3.01
C VAL A 189 -14.83 -18.07 -2.11
N LEU A 190 -15.10 -17.74 -0.85
CA LEU A 190 -15.74 -18.66 0.09
C LEU A 190 -17.13 -19.09 -0.34
N THR A 191 -17.95 -18.15 -0.77
CA THR A 191 -19.33 -18.48 -1.16
C THR A 191 -19.44 -19.17 -2.53
N THR A 192 -18.44 -19.00 -3.40
CA THR A 192 -18.40 -19.70 -4.70
C THR A 192 -17.87 -21.12 -4.53
N SER A 193 -16.88 -21.35 -3.68
CA SER A 193 -16.34 -22.69 -3.42
C SER A 193 -17.39 -23.65 -2.86
N GLU A 194 -18.27 -23.18 -1.98
CA GLU A 194 -19.38 -24.01 -1.45
C GLU A 194 -20.39 -24.43 -2.52
N ARG A 195 -20.66 -23.56 -3.51
CA ARG A 195 -21.59 -23.87 -4.60
C ARG A 195 -21.07 -24.94 -5.57
N LEU A 196 -19.76 -25.18 -5.58
CA LEU A 196 -19.12 -26.20 -6.43
C LEU A 196 -19.02 -27.55 -5.73
N THR A 197 -19.27 -27.60 -4.41
CA THR A 197 -19.20 -28.84 -3.59
C THR A 197 -20.57 -29.39 -3.21
N THR A 198 -21.66 -28.68 -3.50
CA THR A 198 -23.08 -29.11 -3.41
C THR A 198 -23.62 -29.47 -4.79
#